data_1bb5a412164132368186a6a54821c556
#
_entry.id   1bb5a412164132368186a6a54821c556
#
_cell.length_a   1.000
_cell.length_b   1.000
_cell.length_c   1.000
_cell.angle_alpha   90.00
_cell.angle_beta   90.00
_cell.angle_gamma   90.00
#
_symmetry.space_group_name_H-M   'P 1'
#
loop_
_entity.id
_entity.type
_entity.pdbx_description
1 polymer ?
#
loop_
_entity_poly.entity_id
_entity_poly.type
_entity_poly.pdbx_seq_one_letter_code
_entity_poly.pdbx_strand_id
1 'polypeptide(L)'
;MVRTPSTMLPLGSVAPDFDLPNVDGRMVDYPTAAGEQGTVVMFICNHCPFVKHVADQLAALGRDYLPRGIGFAAISSNDVSSHPADSPEQMVAEAEERGYHFPYLYDETQEVAQAYRAACTPDFFLFDSQRRLVYRGQLDASRPGNDVPVTGSDLRVALDALLAGRPPLAAQTPSLGCNIKWKAGNEPEYWGSSG
;
A
#
# COMPACT_ATOMS: atom_id res chain seq x y z
N MET A 1 4.89 20.60 -2.31
CA MET A 1 4.65 19.18 -1.91
C MET A 1 5.74 18.35 -2.55
N VAL A 2 6.57 17.69 -1.77
CA VAL A 2 7.65 16.84 -2.29
C VAL A 2 7.03 15.56 -2.82
N ARG A 3 7.29 15.23 -4.09
CA ARG A 3 6.88 13.98 -4.72
C ARG A 3 7.99 12.97 -4.52
N THR A 4 7.67 11.85 -3.88
CA THR A 4 8.63 10.78 -3.56
C THR A 4 8.28 9.53 -4.36
N PRO A 5 9.22 8.97 -5.14
CA PRO A 5 9.03 7.69 -5.82
C PRO A 5 9.21 6.53 -4.85
N SER A 6 8.62 5.36 -5.16
CA SER A 6 8.90 4.12 -4.42
C SER A 6 10.34 3.66 -4.63
N THR A 7 10.88 2.96 -3.62
CA THR A 7 12.28 2.46 -3.62
C THR A 7 12.50 1.27 -4.56
N MET A 8 11.43 0.70 -5.10
CA MET A 8 11.43 -0.45 -6.01
C MET A 8 12.15 -1.66 -5.42
N LEU A 9 11.66 -2.16 -4.27
CA LEU A 9 12.14 -3.39 -3.63
C LEU A 9 12.37 -4.51 -4.67
N PRO A 10 13.48 -5.28 -4.61
CA PRO A 10 13.76 -6.31 -5.61
C PRO A 10 12.65 -7.36 -5.72
N LEU A 11 12.27 -7.73 -6.96
CA LEU A 11 11.33 -8.83 -7.20
C LEU A 11 11.87 -10.14 -6.59
N GLY A 12 10.97 -10.99 -6.08
CA GLY A 12 11.31 -12.21 -5.36
C GLY A 12 11.67 -12.00 -3.89
N SER A 13 11.74 -10.75 -3.39
CA SER A 13 11.88 -10.49 -1.94
C SER A 13 10.73 -11.15 -1.18
N VAL A 14 11.04 -11.70 0.00
CA VAL A 14 10.02 -12.26 0.89
C VAL A 14 9.28 -11.13 1.59
N ALA A 15 7.95 -11.23 1.67
CA ALA A 15 7.14 -10.27 2.41
C ALA A 15 7.58 -10.22 3.88
N PRO A 16 7.95 -9.05 4.42
CA PRO A 16 8.17 -8.90 5.84
C PRO A 16 6.90 -9.22 6.64
N ASP A 17 7.08 -9.79 7.83
CA ASP A 17 5.98 -10.00 8.76
C ASP A 17 5.51 -8.67 9.36
N PHE A 18 4.25 -8.64 9.77
CA PHE A 18 3.67 -7.58 10.59
C PHE A 18 2.63 -8.18 11.53
N ASP A 19 2.36 -7.50 12.61
CA ASP A 19 1.24 -7.73 13.54
C ASP A 19 0.82 -6.37 14.06
N LEU A 20 -0.24 -5.81 13.47
CA LEU A 20 -0.62 -4.41 13.63
C LEU A 20 -2.09 -4.26 14.04
N PRO A 21 -2.44 -3.22 14.81
CA PRO A 21 -3.83 -2.93 15.13
C PRO A 21 -4.60 -2.47 13.88
N ASN A 22 -5.75 -3.11 13.66
CA ASN A 22 -6.71 -2.73 12.64
C ASN A 22 -7.69 -1.67 13.17
N VAL A 23 -8.35 -0.94 12.28
CA VAL A 23 -9.36 0.08 12.61
C VAL A 23 -10.53 -0.46 13.44
N ASP A 24 -10.79 -1.76 13.44
CA ASP A 24 -11.81 -2.41 14.28
C ASP A 24 -11.28 -2.83 15.68
N GLY A 25 -10.04 -2.48 16.00
CA GLY A 25 -9.38 -2.77 17.28
C GLY A 25 -8.77 -4.16 17.39
N ARG A 26 -8.90 -5.04 16.39
CA ARG A 26 -8.25 -6.36 16.38
C ARG A 26 -6.82 -6.26 15.88
N MET A 27 -5.93 -7.11 16.38
CA MET A 27 -4.61 -7.30 15.79
C MET A 27 -4.72 -8.14 14.53
N VAL A 28 -3.99 -7.74 13.49
CA VAL A 28 -3.94 -8.44 12.21
C VAL A 28 -2.48 -8.63 11.82
N ASP A 29 -2.09 -9.88 11.68
CA ASP A 29 -0.78 -10.28 11.18
C ASP A 29 -0.81 -10.56 9.67
N TYR A 30 0.38 -10.75 9.07
CA TYR A 30 0.47 -11.06 7.64
C TYR A 30 -0.33 -12.32 7.25
N PRO A 31 -0.23 -13.47 7.98
CA PRO A 31 -1.03 -14.65 7.66
C PRO A 31 -2.53 -14.42 7.64
N THR A 32 -3.06 -13.61 8.58
CA THR A 32 -4.49 -13.28 8.65
C THR A 32 -4.94 -12.41 7.48
N ALA A 33 -4.09 -11.48 7.02
CA ALA A 33 -4.38 -10.62 5.88
C ALA A 33 -4.14 -11.33 4.52
N ALA A 34 -3.39 -12.42 4.51
CA ALA A 34 -2.97 -13.10 3.28
C ALA A 34 -4.14 -13.79 2.57
N GLY A 35 -4.14 -13.72 1.25
CA GLY A 35 -5.02 -14.50 0.40
C GLY A 35 -4.37 -15.79 -0.10
N GLU A 36 -5.19 -16.77 -0.45
CA GLU A 36 -4.71 -18.09 -0.95
C GLU A 36 -3.91 -17.98 -2.25
N GLN A 37 -4.22 -16.99 -3.09
CA GLN A 37 -3.57 -16.78 -4.39
C GLN A 37 -2.45 -15.75 -4.32
N GLY A 38 -2.50 -14.83 -3.36
CA GLY A 38 -1.52 -13.77 -3.19
C GLY A 38 -2.05 -12.64 -2.30
N THR A 39 -1.21 -11.65 -2.04
CA THR A 39 -1.54 -10.58 -1.09
C THR A 39 -1.04 -9.23 -1.60
N VAL A 40 -1.90 -8.24 -1.60
CA VAL A 40 -1.54 -6.84 -1.79
C VAL A 40 -1.29 -6.21 -0.43
N VAL A 41 -0.08 -5.67 -0.23
CA VAL A 41 0.23 -4.76 0.87
C VAL A 41 0.38 -3.37 0.28
N MET A 42 -0.31 -2.39 0.84
CA MET A 42 -0.26 -1.02 0.34
C MET A 42 -0.08 -0.03 1.50
N PHE A 43 0.85 0.90 1.33
CA PHE A 43 1.05 1.99 2.28
C PHE A 43 0.23 3.18 1.82
N ILE A 44 -0.75 3.56 2.63
CA ILE A 44 -1.67 4.67 2.37
C ILE A 44 -1.83 5.54 3.61
N CYS A 45 -2.50 6.68 3.48
CA CYS A 45 -2.89 7.52 4.61
C CYS A 45 -4.09 8.39 4.23
N ASN A 46 -4.73 9.00 5.21
CA ASN A 46 -5.98 9.73 4.98
C ASN A 46 -5.78 11.11 4.36
N HIS A 47 -4.68 11.83 4.72
CA HIS A 47 -4.52 13.22 4.30
C HIS A 47 -3.89 13.40 2.92
N CYS A 48 -3.19 12.38 2.39
CA CYS A 48 -2.40 12.48 1.15
C CYS A 48 -3.31 12.70 -0.08
N PRO A 49 -3.13 13.77 -0.87
CA PRO A 49 -3.91 14.00 -2.09
C PRO A 49 -3.79 12.88 -3.13
N PHE A 50 -2.64 12.21 -3.19
CA PHE A 50 -2.44 11.08 -4.10
C PHE A 50 -3.26 9.86 -3.68
N VAL A 51 -3.40 9.61 -2.36
CA VAL A 51 -4.27 8.53 -1.85
C VAL A 51 -5.73 8.88 -2.07
N LYS A 52 -6.16 10.10 -1.70
CA LYS A 52 -7.54 10.58 -1.93
C LYS A 52 -7.96 10.47 -3.39
N HIS A 53 -7.03 10.74 -4.31
CA HIS A 53 -7.28 10.65 -5.75
C HIS A 53 -7.63 9.24 -6.21
N VAL A 54 -7.07 8.21 -5.56
CA VAL A 54 -7.25 6.79 -5.94
C VAL A 54 -8.15 6.00 -4.99
N ALA A 55 -8.66 6.61 -3.92
CA ALA A 55 -9.34 5.93 -2.82
C ALA A 55 -10.51 5.03 -3.28
N ASP A 56 -11.36 5.53 -4.17
CA ASP A 56 -12.49 4.75 -4.70
C ASP A 56 -12.04 3.53 -5.50
N GLN A 57 -10.88 3.63 -6.18
CA GLN A 57 -10.30 2.53 -6.91
C GLN A 57 -9.68 1.48 -5.97
N LEU A 58 -9.14 1.91 -4.79
CA LEU A 58 -8.68 0.96 -3.77
C LEU A 58 -9.85 0.12 -3.24
N ALA A 59 -10.98 0.74 -2.94
CA ALA A 59 -12.19 0.04 -2.53
C ALA A 59 -12.69 -0.92 -3.63
N ALA A 60 -12.65 -0.49 -4.90
CA ALA A 60 -13.03 -1.33 -6.03
C ALA A 60 -12.12 -2.57 -6.16
N LEU A 61 -10.81 -2.40 -5.99
CA LEU A 61 -9.86 -3.52 -6.01
C LEU A 61 -10.18 -4.56 -4.93
N GLY A 62 -10.48 -4.12 -3.70
CA GLY A 62 -10.92 -5.03 -2.64
C GLY A 62 -12.17 -5.83 -3.04
N ARG A 63 -13.22 -5.16 -3.54
CA ARG A 63 -14.45 -5.82 -3.99
C ARG A 63 -14.21 -6.84 -5.11
N ASP A 64 -13.32 -6.50 -6.06
CA ASP A 64 -13.09 -7.30 -7.26
C ASP A 64 -12.19 -8.52 -7.00
N TYR A 65 -11.20 -8.41 -6.09
CA TYR A 65 -10.15 -9.41 -5.97
C TYR A 65 -10.18 -10.22 -4.67
N LEU A 66 -10.79 -9.74 -3.57
CA LEU A 66 -11.00 -10.57 -2.37
C LEU A 66 -11.74 -11.88 -2.69
N PRO A 67 -12.86 -11.87 -3.47
CA PRO A 67 -13.54 -13.12 -3.83
C PRO A 67 -12.72 -14.05 -4.74
N ARG A 68 -11.63 -13.53 -5.33
CA ARG A 68 -10.71 -14.29 -6.20
C ARG A 68 -9.49 -14.84 -5.45
N GLY A 69 -9.49 -14.76 -4.11
CA GLY A 69 -8.43 -15.28 -3.26
C GLY A 69 -7.20 -14.37 -3.11
N ILE A 70 -7.31 -13.09 -3.43
CA ILE A 70 -6.28 -12.10 -3.14
C ILE A 70 -6.58 -11.45 -1.78
N GLY A 71 -5.64 -11.52 -0.85
CA GLY A 71 -5.69 -10.78 0.41
C GLY A 71 -5.24 -9.32 0.23
N PHE A 72 -5.65 -8.46 1.16
CA PHE A 72 -5.26 -7.05 1.17
C PHE A 72 -4.93 -6.60 2.59
N ALA A 73 -3.87 -5.80 2.72
CA ALA A 73 -3.55 -5.04 3.92
C ALA A 73 -3.19 -3.60 3.51
N ALA A 74 -3.97 -2.63 3.96
CA ALA A 74 -3.61 -1.22 3.89
C ALA A 74 -2.93 -0.83 5.21
N ILE A 75 -1.82 -0.10 5.14
CA ILE A 75 -1.01 0.26 6.31
C ILE A 75 -0.77 1.76 6.29
N SER A 76 -1.08 2.43 7.40
CA SER A 76 -0.71 3.83 7.65
C SER A 76 0.44 3.88 8.64
N SER A 77 1.56 4.48 8.23
CA SER A 77 2.78 4.61 9.04
C SER A 77 3.17 6.06 9.29
N ASN A 78 2.24 7.01 9.09
CA ASN A 78 2.53 8.42 9.31
C ASN A 78 2.58 8.77 10.80
N ASP A 79 3.49 9.67 11.16
CA ASP A 79 3.51 10.29 12.50
C ASP A 79 2.25 11.13 12.71
N VAL A 80 1.34 10.63 13.55
CA VAL A 80 0.06 11.27 13.85
C VAL A 80 0.22 12.51 14.74
N SER A 81 1.35 12.68 15.42
CA SER A 81 1.64 13.87 16.22
C SER A 81 1.80 15.10 15.33
N SER A 82 2.39 14.92 14.16
CA SER A 82 2.55 15.97 13.14
C SER A 82 1.42 15.99 12.11
N HIS A 83 0.73 14.86 11.93
CA HIS A 83 -0.35 14.69 10.95
C HIS A 83 -1.59 14.00 11.58
N PRO A 84 -2.34 14.71 12.46
CA PRO A 84 -3.44 14.11 13.22
C PRO A 84 -4.62 13.61 12.35
N ALA A 85 -4.71 14.04 11.10
CA ALA A 85 -5.68 13.51 10.14
C ALA A 85 -5.45 12.03 9.78
N ASP A 86 -4.30 11.46 10.13
CA ASP A 86 -3.96 10.06 9.93
C ASP A 86 -4.07 9.23 11.21
N SER A 87 -4.69 9.77 12.27
CA SER A 87 -4.86 9.06 13.53
C SER A 87 -5.75 7.82 13.37
N PRO A 88 -5.62 6.81 14.25
CA PRO A 88 -6.47 5.61 14.21
C PRO A 88 -7.96 5.91 14.15
N GLU A 89 -8.43 6.92 14.90
CA GLU A 89 -9.84 7.35 14.89
C GLU A 89 -10.26 7.90 13.52
N GLN A 90 -9.38 8.66 12.86
CA GLN A 90 -9.64 9.15 11.52
C GLN A 90 -9.55 8.04 10.46
N MET A 91 -8.70 7.03 10.68
CA MET A 91 -8.64 5.85 9.81
C MET A 91 -9.94 5.04 9.86
N VAL A 92 -10.61 4.92 11.02
CA VAL A 92 -11.94 4.30 11.12
C VAL A 92 -12.92 5.01 10.21
N ALA A 93 -13.02 6.34 10.33
CA ALA A 93 -13.94 7.16 9.53
C ALA A 93 -13.65 7.05 8.03
N GLU A 94 -12.38 7.09 7.62
CA GLU A 94 -11.96 6.95 6.21
C GLU A 94 -12.33 5.57 5.66
N ALA A 95 -12.06 4.49 6.41
CA ALA A 95 -12.38 3.13 6.00
C ALA A 95 -13.89 2.92 5.80
N GLU A 96 -14.70 3.48 6.68
CA GLU A 96 -16.16 3.44 6.58
C GLU A 96 -16.67 4.27 5.39
N GLU A 97 -16.20 5.51 5.24
CA GLU A 97 -16.61 6.41 4.15
C GLU A 97 -16.25 5.84 2.78
N ARG A 98 -15.05 5.23 2.64
CA ARG A 98 -14.58 4.64 1.38
C ARG A 98 -15.13 3.24 1.13
N GLY A 99 -15.68 2.58 2.15
CA GLY A 99 -16.14 1.20 2.04
C GLY A 99 -14.98 0.22 1.81
N TYR A 100 -13.91 0.36 2.56
CA TYR A 100 -12.80 -0.59 2.53
C TYR A 100 -13.22 -1.91 3.16
N HIS A 101 -13.21 -3.00 2.39
CA HIS A 101 -13.53 -4.35 2.85
C HIS A 101 -12.30 -5.17 3.22
N PHE A 102 -11.16 -4.52 3.42
CA PHE A 102 -9.87 -5.09 3.80
C PHE A 102 -9.33 -4.41 5.06
N PRO A 103 -8.40 -5.04 5.79
CA PRO A 103 -7.77 -4.43 6.96
C PRO A 103 -7.09 -3.10 6.63
N TYR A 104 -7.31 -2.10 7.49
CA TYR A 104 -6.59 -0.83 7.46
C TYR A 104 -5.85 -0.67 8.79
N LEU A 105 -4.55 -0.87 8.76
CA LEU A 105 -3.66 -1.13 9.89
C LEU A 105 -2.83 0.11 10.24
N TYR A 106 -2.55 0.29 11.53
CA TYR A 106 -1.72 1.38 12.00
C TYR A 106 -0.33 0.90 12.44
N ASP A 107 0.70 1.30 11.73
CA ASP A 107 2.11 1.03 12.02
C ASP A 107 2.71 2.20 12.82
N GLU A 108 2.42 2.23 14.14
CA GLU A 108 2.84 3.31 15.02
C GLU A 108 4.36 3.43 15.11
N THR A 109 5.07 2.30 15.13
CA THR A 109 6.54 2.27 15.25
C THR A 109 7.25 2.60 13.95
N GLN A 110 6.56 2.52 12.83
CA GLN A 110 7.10 2.70 11.47
C GLN A 110 8.10 1.61 11.04
N GLU A 111 8.23 0.55 11.85
CA GLU A 111 9.14 -0.57 11.56
C GLU A 111 8.67 -1.38 10.35
N VAL A 112 7.35 -1.52 10.18
CA VAL A 112 6.79 -2.23 9.03
C VAL A 112 7.05 -1.45 7.74
N ALA A 113 6.83 -0.14 7.73
CA ALA A 113 7.17 0.69 6.58
C ALA A 113 8.66 0.61 6.22
N GLN A 114 9.54 0.59 7.21
CA GLN A 114 10.99 0.42 7.00
C GLN A 114 11.32 -0.96 6.42
N ALA A 115 10.73 -2.03 6.96
CA ALA A 115 10.95 -3.40 6.51
C ALA A 115 10.54 -3.61 5.04
N TYR A 116 9.41 -3.01 4.62
CA TYR A 116 8.94 -2.99 3.23
C TYR A 116 9.70 -1.98 2.36
N ARG A 117 10.57 -1.16 2.93
CA ARG A 117 11.24 -0.04 2.27
C ARG A 117 10.23 0.90 1.59
N ALA A 118 9.05 1.04 2.19
CA ALA A 118 8.04 1.96 1.70
C ALA A 118 8.53 3.41 1.85
N ALA A 119 8.36 4.22 0.81
CA ALA A 119 8.87 5.59 0.79
C ALA A 119 7.77 6.64 0.65
N CYS A 120 6.66 6.28 0.05
CA CYS A 120 5.58 7.21 -0.28
C CYS A 120 4.19 6.60 -0.02
N THR A 121 3.18 7.44 -0.10
CA THR A 121 1.78 7.04 -0.12
C THR A 121 1.09 7.64 -1.35
N PRO A 122 0.35 6.81 -2.14
CA PRO A 122 0.26 5.35 -2.02
C PRO A 122 1.52 4.63 -2.53
N ASP A 123 1.85 3.47 -1.93
CA ASP A 123 2.89 2.56 -2.43
C ASP A 123 2.35 1.13 -2.40
N PHE A 124 2.55 0.35 -3.48
CA PHE A 124 1.90 -0.94 -3.67
C PHE A 124 2.90 -2.07 -3.83
N PHE A 125 2.60 -3.20 -3.16
CA PHE A 125 3.39 -4.43 -3.19
C PHE A 125 2.43 -5.61 -3.36
N LEU A 126 2.64 -6.45 -4.39
CA LEU A 126 1.90 -7.68 -4.60
C LEU A 126 2.82 -8.87 -4.38
N PHE A 127 2.44 -9.75 -3.49
CA PHE A 127 3.14 -10.99 -3.19
C PHE A 127 2.31 -12.19 -3.68
N ASP A 128 2.99 -13.23 -4.14
CA ASP A 128 2.35 -14.50 -4.48
C ASP A 128 2.00 -15.33 -3.23
N SER A 129 1.43 -16.52 -3.44
CA SER A 129 1.07 -17.46 -2.37
C SER A 129 2.27 -17.98 -1.56
N GLN A 130 3.49 -17.82 -2.07
CA GLN A 130 4.75 -18.16 -1.38
C GLN A 130 5.40 -16.92 -0.72
N ARG A 131 4.66 -15.80 -0.63
CA ARG A 131 5.13 -14.54 -0.07
C ARG A 131 6.29 -13.92 -0.87
N ARG A 132 6.44 -14.23 -2.16
CA ARG A 132 7.45 -13.63 -3.02
C ARG A 132 6.89 -12.42 -3.74
N LEU A 133 7.62 -11.32 -3.73
CA LEU A 133 7.24 -10.07 -4.39
C LEU A 133 7.20 -10.28 -5.91
N VAL A 134 6.04 -10.09 -6.51
CA VAL A 134 5.81 -10.22 -7.95
C VAL A 134 5.48 -8.89 -8.63
N TYR A 135 5.03 -7.90 -7.86
CA TYR A 135 4.81 -6.54 -8.35
C TYR A 135 5.06 -5.54 -7.23
N ARG A 136 5.68 -4.42 -7.57
CA ARG A 136 5.76 -3.20 -6.77
C ARG A 136 5.74 -2.01 -7.72
N GLY A 137 5.08 -0.93 -7.29
CA GLY A 137 5.00 0.28 -8.11
C GLY A 137 3.65 0.95 -8.06
N GLN A 138 3.32 1.65 -9.13
CA GLN A 138 2.12 2.49 -9.19
C GLN A 138 0.82 1.70 -9.35
N LEU A 139 -0.29 2.31 -8.93
CA LEU A 139 -1.63 1.79 -9.20
C LEU A 139 -1.95 1.83 -10.71
N ASP A 140 -1.70 2.98 -11.30
CA ASP A 140 -1.80 3.32 -12.72
C ASP A 140 -1.08 4.64 -13.01
N ALA A 141 -1.19 5.15 -14.23
CA ALA A 141 -0.56 6.41 -14.64
C ALA A 141 -1.31 7.67 -14.15
N SER A 142 -2.47 7.52 -13.50
CA SER A 142 -3.26 8.65 -13.01
C SER A 142 -2.57 9.36 -11.83
N ARG A 143 -2.62 10.68 -11.85
CA ARG A 143 -2.10 11.55 -10.79
C ARG A 143 -3.02 12.75 -10.60
N PRO A 144 -3.10 13.33 -9.39
CA PRO A 144 -3.82 14.58 -9.23
C PRO A 144 -3.38 15.63 -10.26
N GLY A 145 -4.30 16.04 -11.12
CA GLY A 145 -4.10 17.10 -12.10
C GLY A 145 -3.46 16.68 -13.44
N ASN A 146 -3.39 15.38 -13.78
CA ASN A 146 -2.89 14.93 -15.09
C ASN A 146 -3.98 14.45 -16.08
N ASP A 147 -5.25 14.60 -15.76
CA ASP A 147 -6.42 14.23 -16.58
C ASP A 147 -6.44 12.75 -17.06
N VAL A 148 -5.59 11.90 -16.50
CA VAL A 148 -5.62 10.44 -16.76
C VAL A 148 -6.65 9.80 -15.85
N PRO A 149 -7.58 8.99 -16.36
CA PRO A 149 -8.57 8.30 -15.53
C PRO A 149 -7.92 7.35 -14.52
N VAL A 150 -8.46 7.30 -13.30
CA VAL A 150 -8.07 6.32 -12.29
C VAL A 150 -8.73 4.99 -12.60
N THR A 151 -7.95 3.99 -12.95
CA THR A 151 -8.46 2.66 -13.35
C THR A 151 -7.83 1.51 -12.58
N GLY A 152 -6.68 1.75 -11.95
CA GLY A 152 -5.87 0.71 -11.32
C GLY A 152 -5.22 -0.24 -12.32
N SER A 153 -5.05 0.18 -13.59
CA SER A 153 -4.65 -0.69 -14.71
C SER A 153 -3.39 -1.49 -14.44
N ASP A 154 -2.35 -0.88 -13.89
CA ASP A 154 -1.05 -1.53 -13.74
C ASP A 154 -1.09 -2.62 -12.66
N LEU A 155 -1.70 -2.29 -11.49
CA LEU A 155 -1.89 -3.28 -10.43
C LEU A 155 -2.88 -4.38 -10.85
N ARG A 156 -3.96 -4.04 -11.57
CA ARG A 156 -4.92 -5.03 -12.12
C ARG A 156 -4.25 -6.00 -13.08
N VAL A 157 -3.42 -5.51 -14.00
CA VAL A 157 -2.67 -6.37 -14.92
C VAL A 157 -1.73 -7.32 -14.17
N ALA A 158 -1.08 -6.85 -13.09
CA ALA A 158 -0.23 -7.67 -12.25
C ALA A 158 -1.03 -8.74 -11.48
N LEU A 159 -2.18 -8.36 -10.90
CA LEU A 159 -3.10 -9.27 -10.21
C LEU A 159 -3.65 -10.36 -11.16
N ASP A 160 -4.09 -9.98 -12.34
CA ASP A 160 -4.61 -10.92 -13.33
C ASP A 160 -3.50 -11.82 -13.91
N ALA A 161 -2.26 -11.33 -14.00
CA ALA A 161 -1.11 -12.16 -14.38
C ALA A 161 -0.82 -13.21 -13.30
N LEU A 162 -0.81 -12.81 -12.02
CA LEU A 162 -0.62 -13.71 -10.89
C LEU A 162 -1.70 -14.80 -10.86
N LEU A 163 -2.97 -14.43 -10.93
CA LEU A 163 -4.09 -15.36 -10.92
C LEU A 163 -4.10 -16.32 -12.12
N ALA A 164 -3.51 -15.91 -13.25
CA ALA A 164 -3.33 -16.75 -14.42
C ALA A 164 -2.04 -17.59 -14.40
N GLY A 165 -1.27 -17.57 -13.31
CA GLY A 165 0.01 -18.28 -13.20
C GLY A 165 1.09 -17.77 -14.15
N ARG A 166 0.99 -16.52 -14.62
CA ARG A 166 1.97 -15.91 -15.51
C ARG A 166 3.13 -15.30 -14.71
N PRO A 167 4.35 -15.22 -15.29
CA PRO A 167 5.47 -14.59 -14.62
C PRO A 167 5.22 -13.11 -14.35
N PRO A 168 5.92 -12.51 -13.35
CA PRO A 168 5.85 -11.08 -13.08
C PRO A 168 6.15 -10.23 -14.32
N LEU A 169 5.50 -9.06 -14.39
CA LEU A 169 5.74 -8.08 -15.47
C LEU A 169 7.22 -7.66 -15.46
N ALA A 170 7.86 -7.69 -16.62
CA ALA A 170 9.27 -7.32 -16.75
C ALA A 170 9.54 -5.83 -16.47
N ALA A 171 8.60 -4.96 -16.89
CA ALA A 171 8.67 -3.53 -16.64
C ALA A 171 7.60 -3.13 -15.62
N GLN A 172 8.02 -2.46 -14.56
CA GLN A 172 7.15 -1.96 -13.50
C GLN A 172 7.53 -0.50 -13.18
N THR A 173 6.54 0.36 -13.16
CA THR A 173 6.73 1.81 -12.95
C THR A 173 6.63 2.12 -11.45
N PRO A 174 7.58 2.90 -10.88
CA PRO A 174 7.50 3.30 -9.48
C PRO A 174 6.20 4.03 -9.15
N SER A 175 5.65 3.80 -7.96
CA SER A 175 4.67 4.70 -7.36
C SER A 175 5.26 6.11 -7.21
N LEU A 176 4.40 7.10 -7.25
CA LEU A 176 4.76 8.49 -6.96
C LEU A 176 3.70 9.08 -6.04
N GLY A 177 4.12 9.54 -4.88
CA GLY A 177 3.20 10.08 -3.88
C GLY A 177 3.84 11.04 -2.90
N CYS A 178 3.14 11.35 -1.82
CA CYS A 178 3.72 12.06 -0.69
C CYS A 178 4.68 11.14 0.07
N ASN A 179 5.79 11.65 0.57
CA ASN A 179 6.66 10.89 1.46
C ASN A 179 5.91 10.46 2.73
N ILE A 180 6.24 9.29 3.27
CA ILE A 180 5.83 8.88 4.62
C ILE A 180 6.32 9.91 5.62
N LYS A 181 5.50 10.25 6.61
CA LYS A 181 5.83 11.22 7.65
C LYS A 181 6.51 10.49 8.80
N TRP A 182 7.83 10.41 8.70
CA TRP A 182 8.63 9.73 9.71
C TRP A 182 8.63 10.49 11.03
N LYS A 183 8.61 9.76 12.14
CA LYS A 183 8.92 10.33 13.47
C LYS A 183 10.39 10.75 13.47
N ALA A 184 10.72 11.80 14.20
CA ALA A 184 12.10 12.27 14.32
C ALA A 184 13.01 11.14 14.83
N GLY A 185 14.04 10.82 14.06
CA GLY A 185 14.98 9.74 14.35
C GLY A 185 14.59 8.36 13.80
N ASN A 186 13.42 8.25 13.17
CA ASN A 186 12.99 7.02 12.48
C ASN A 186 13.20 7.08 10.97
N GLU A 187 13.74 8.18 10.45
CA GLU A 187 13.97 8.33 9.02
C GLU A 187 14.94 7.24 8.52
N PRO A 188 14.51 6.37 7.57
CA PRO A 188 15.38 5.31 7.09
C PRO A 188 16.49 5.85 6.17
N GLU A 189 17.59 5.09 6.02
CA GLU A 189 18.73 5.49 5.18
C GLU A 189 18.34 5.80 3.72
N TYR A 190 17.28 5.17 3.21
CA TYR A 190 16.79 5.44 1.85
C TYR A 190 15.91 6.69 1.76
N TRP A 191 15.56 7.30 2.89
CA TRP A 191 14.84 8.58 2.92
C TRP A 191 15.77 9.71 2.47
N GLY A 192 15.34 10.48 1.48
CA GLY A 192 16.15 11.56 0.93
C GLY A 192 17.20 11.12 -0.11
N SER A 193 17.33 9.82 -0.40
CA SER A 193 18.27 9.32 -1.43
C SER A 193 17.71 9.41 -2.86
N SER A 194 16.53 9.96 -3.03
CA SER A 194 15.90 10.16 -4.35
C SER A 194 16.32 11.54 -4.88
N GLY A 195 17.53 11.63 -5.42
CA GLY A 195 18.03 12.74 -6.22
C GLY A 195 17.74 12.53 -7.69
#